data_6d8b7c02b941d153e16df9338c7a8bd5
#
_entry.id   6d8b7c02b941d153e16df9338c7a8bd5
#
_cell.length_a   1.000
_cell.length_b   1.000
_cell.length_c   1.000
_cell.angle_alpha   90.00
_cell.angle_beta   90.00
_cell.angle_gamma   90.00
#
_symmetry.space_group_name_H-M   'P 1'
#
loop_
_entity.id
_entity.type
_entity.pdbx_description
1 polymer ?
#
loop_
_entity_poly.entity_id
_entity_poly.type
_entity_poly.pdbx_seq_one_letter_code
_entity_poly.pdbx_strand_id
1 'polypeptide(L)'
;AQLTMGVAEKIKEVEAEMARTQKNKATEYHIGLLRAKLAKSRMQLLEPAKKSGKSAEGFDVMKSGNARVVLIGFPSVGKSTLLSTITETESATAAYEYTTLTAIPGVLEYEGARIQLLDLPGIIEGAAQGRGRGRQVVSVAKTADLVMMMLDATKSAQQRPLLEKELDDVGIRLNQTKPDVVLKKKSGGGIVVTKAMGLTLTKIDEKMIRSILQGYKIHNCDVMIREDITVDQFIDVLLGNRKYVPCLYVYNKIDGISMEEMDRLANEPHSAVISCNLNLNLDYLVERIWDELNLNRVYTK
;
A
#
# COMPACT_ATOMS: atom_id res chain seq x y z
N ALA A 1 -8.06 4.89 -25.01
CA ALA A 1 -9.25 4.18 -24.51
C ALA A 1 -9.25 2.70 -24.90
N GLN A 2 -8.99 2.33 -26.17
CA GLN A 2 -9.03 0.92 -26.63
C GLN A 2 -7.95 0.01 -26.03
N LEU A 3 -6.74 0.50 -25.76
CA LEU A 3 -5.66 -0.28 -25.12
C LEU A 3 -5.93 -0.58 -23.63
N THR A 4 -6.65 0.29 -22.94
CA THR A 4 -7.03 0.10 -21.54
C THR A 4 -8.18 -0.88 -21.36
N MET A 5 -9.13 -0.94 -22.31
CA MET A 5 -10.23 -1.92 -22.27
C MET A 5 -9.70 -3.35 -22.40
N GLY A 6 -8.80 -3.62 -23.33
CA GLY A 6 -8.24 -4.98 -23.50
C GLY A 6 -7.42 -5.49 -22.29
N VAL A 7 -6.79 -4.61 -21.50
CA VAL A 7 -6.07 -5.03 -20.29
C VAL A 7 -7.06 -5.31 -19.14
N ALA A 8 -8.12 -4.53 -19.00
CA ALA A 8 -9.15 -4.77 -17.99
C ALA A 8 -9.92 -6.08 -18.23
N GLU A 9 -10.16 -6.44 -19.49
CA GLU A 9 -10.78 -7.72 -19.84
C GLU A 9 -9.88 -8.90 -19.48
N LYS A 10 -8.57 -8.81 -19.78
CA LYS A 10 -7.57 -9.82 -19.39
C LYS A 10 -7.50 -10.02 -17.88
N ILE A 11 -7.61 -8.94 -17.10
CA ILE A 11 -7.65 -9.03 -15.63
C ILE A 11 -8.88 -9.84 -15.19
N LYS A 12 -10.06 -9.53 -15.72
CA LYS A 12 -11.30 -10.25 -15.39
C LYS A 12 -11.25 -11.73 -15.78
N GLU A 13 -10.68 -12.05 -16.94
CA GLU A 13 -10.49 -13.45 -17.37
C GLU A 13 -9.60 -14.22 -16.40
N VAL A 14 -8.45 -13.65 -16.04
CA VAL A 14 -7.50 -14.29 -15.12
C VAL A 14 -8.12 -14.43 -13.72
N GLU A 15 -8.85 -13.43 -13.23
CA GLU A 15 -9.56 -13.49 -11.95
C GLU A 15 -10.66 -14.57 -11.96
N ALA A 16 -11.41 -14.69 -13.06
CA ALA A 16 -12.42 -15.72 -13.23
C ALA A 16 -11.80 -17.12 -13.31
N GLU A 17 -10.65 -17.29 -13.97
CA GLU A 17 -9.91 -18.55 -14.03
C GLU A 17 -9.38 -18.93 -12.64
N MET A 18 -8.83 -17.97 -11.89
CA MET A 18 -8.38 -18.20 -10.50
C MET A 18 -9.53 -18.60 -9.57
N ALA A 19 -10.70 -17.98 -9.73
CA ALA A 19 -11.88 -18.29 -8.90
C ALA A 19 -12.45 -19.70 -9.17
N ARG A 20 -12.33 -20.21 -10.41
CA ARG A 20 -12.77 -21.55 -10.80
C ARG A 20 -11.77 -22.65 -10.43
N THR A 21 -10.50 -22.28 -10.26
CA THR A 21 -9.42 -23.24 -9.97
C THR A 21 -9.44 -23.61 -8.50
N GLN A 22 -9.66 -24.88 -8.18
CA GLN A 22 -9.53 -25.39 -6.81
C GLN A 22 -8.11 -25.20 -6.28
N LYS A 23 -7.99 -24.70 -5.05
CA LYS A 23 -6.69 -24.54 -4.38
C LYS A 23 -6.24 -25.88 -3.77
N ASN A 24 -5.36 -26.58 -4.48
CA ASN A 24 -4.72 -27.80 -3.98
C ASN A 24 -3.25 -27.86 -4.48
N LYS A 25 -2.47 -28.78 -3.96
CA LYS A 25 -1.04 -28.93 -4.29
C LYS A 25 -0.78 -29.12 -5.79
N ALA A 26 -1.69 -29.75 -6.53
CA ALA A 26 -1.56 -29.98 -7.97
C ALA A 26 -1.79 -28.69 -8.78
N THR A 27 -2.67 -27.79 -8.31
CA THR A 27 -3.02 -26.55 -8.99
C THR A 27 -2.21 -25.34 -8.50
N GLU A 28 -1.44 -25.50 -7.43
CA GLU A 28 -0.65 -24.41 -6.83
C GLU A 28 0.32 -23.77 -7.84
N TYR A 29 0.97 -24.58 -8.66
CA TYR A 29 1.83 -24.12 -9.73
C TYR A 29 1.09 -23.25 -10.76
N HIS A 30 -0.09 -23.70 -11.21
CA HIS A 30 -0.93 -22.95 -12.15
C HIS A 30 -1.44 -21.63 -11.54
N ILE A 31 -1.90 -21.67 -10.30
CA ILE A 31 -2.34 -20.46 -9.57
C ILE A 31 -1.19 -19.47 -9.43
N GLY A 32 0.02 -19.91 -9.16
CA GLY A 32 1.21 -19.05 -9.12
C GLY A 32 1.48 -18.32 -10.43
N LEU A 33 1.36 -19.00 -11.56
CA LEU A 33 1.48 -18.38 -12.87
C LEU A 33 0.35 -17.39 -13.18
N LEU A 34 -0.88 -17.70 -12.77
CA LEU A 34 -2.01 -16.79 -12.91
C LEU A 34 -1.82 -15.51 -12.08
N ARG A 35 -1.32 -15.63 -10.84
CA ARG A 35 -0.95 -14.46 -10.01
C ARG A 35 0.11 -13.60 -10.69
N ALA A 36 1.14 -14.21 -11.27
CA ALA A 36 2.17 -13.48 -12.02
C ALA A 36 1.59 -12.74 -13.23
N LYS A 37 0.68 -13.36 -13.99
CA LYS A 37 -0.03 -12.71 -15.11
C LYS A 37 -0.90 -11.56 -14.64
N LEU A 38 -1.64 -11.75 -13.55
CA LEU A 38 -2.52 -10.74 -12.96
C LEU A 38 -1.73 -9.51 -12.52
N ALA A 39 -0.64 -9.72 -11.77
CA ALA A 39 0.24 -8.66 -11.30
C ALA A 39 0.83 -7.84 -12.46
N LYS A 40 1.25 -8.51 -13.56
CA LYS A 40 1.74 -7.86 -14.77
C LYS A 40 0.66 -7.01 -15.45
N SER A 41 -0.56 -7.53 -15.56
CA SER A 41 -1.67 -6.81 -16.20
C SER A 41 -2.11 -5.60 -15.37
N ARG A 42 -2.18 -5.73 -14.03
CA ARG A 42 -2.46 -4.62 -13.12
C ARG A 42 -1.38 -3.53 -13.20
N MET A 43 -0.10 -3.91 -13.28
CA MET A 43 0.99 -2.97 -13.47
C MET A 43 0.82 -2.18 -14.78
N GLN A 44 0.54 -2.85 -15.90
CA GLN A 44 0.31 -2.19 -17.20
C GLN A 44 -0.87 -1.21 -17.17
N LEU A 45 -1.88 -1.48 -16.35
CA LEU A 45 -3.03 -0.61 -16.18
C LEU A 45 -2.69 0.65 -15.36
N LEU A 46 -1.81 0.52 -14.37
CA LEU A 46 -1.38 1.61 -13.49
C LEU A 46 -0.27 2.48 -14.10
N GLU A 47 0.57 1.91 -14.98
CA GLU A 47 1.60 2.69 -15.68
C GLU A 47 0.96 3.54 -16.77
N PRO A 48 1.32 4.84 -16.87
CA PRO A 48 0.88 5.66 -17.99
C PRO A 48 1.49 5.08 -19.28
N ALA A 49 0.65 4.93 -20.32
CA ALA A 49 1.15 4.61 -21.66
C ALA A 49 2.22 5.65 -22.00
N LYS A 50 3.46 5.19 -22.26
CA LYS A 50 4.55 6.04 -22.76
C LYS A 50 4.13 6.61 -24.13
N LYS A 51 3.40 7.70 -24.14
CA LYS A 51 3.14 8.51 -25.33
C LYS A 51 3.77 9.86 -25.14
N SER A 52 4.85 10.04 -25.91
CA SER A 52 5.37 11.30 -26.48
C SER A 52 5.16 12.59 -25.68
N GLY A 53 6.19 13.11 -25.06
CA GLY A 53 6.54 14.54 -25.14
C GLY A 53 5.75 15.55 -24.32
N LYS A 54 4.76 15.17 -23.54
CA LYS A 54 4.22 16.01 -22.48
C LYS A 54 4.44 15.25 -21.17
N SER A 55 5.20 15.84 -20.26
CA SER A 55 5.25 15.41 -18.87
C SER A 55 3.81 15.18 -18.44
N ALA A 56 3.43 13.91 -18.16
CA ALA A 56 2.21 13.66 -17.43
C ALA A 56 2.35 14.53 -16.18
N GLU A 57 1.42 15.48 -16.01
CA GLU A 57 1.28 16.22 -14.77
C GLU A 57 1.08 15.18 -13.68
N GLY A 58 2.20 14.69 -13.15
CA GLY A 58 2.22 13.87 -11.97
C GLY A 58 1.71 14.74 -10.85
N PHE A 59 0.71 14.27 -10.15
CA PHE A 59 0.26 14.84 -8.89
C PHE A 59 1.39 14.68 -7.87
N ASP A 60 2.39 15.52 -7.97
CA ASP A 60 3.48 15.56 -7.03
C ASP A 60 3.12 16.58 -5.96
N VAL A 61 2.44 16.11 -4.91
CA VAL A 61 2.35 16.90 -3.68
C VAL A 61 3.76 16.93 -3.11
N MET A 62 4.40 18.10 -3.13
CA MET A 62 5.73 18.25 -2.55
C MET A 62 5.73 17.75 -1.11
N LYS A 63 6.69 16.89 -0.76
CA LYS A 63 6.88 16.43 0.62
C LYS A 63 7.35 17.64 1.43
N SER A 64 6.51 18.06 2.37
CA SER A 64 6.81 19.12 3.34
C SER A 64 6.98 18.51 4.71
N GLY A 65 7.97 18.96 5.47
CA GLY A 65 8.25 18.46 6.81
C GLY A 65 9.11 17.18 6.85
N ASN A 66 9.14 16.58 8.04
CA ASN A 66 10.01 15.44 8.36
C ASN A 66 9.42 14.12 7.91
N ALA A 67 8.09 13.98 7.98
CA ALA A 67 7.37 12.78 7.59
C ALA A 67 6.02 13.12 6.94
N ARG A 68 5.51 12.14 6.18
CA ARG A 68 4.20 12.21 5.52
C ARG A 68 3.33 11.05 5.94
N VAL A 69 2.18 11.35 6.51
CA VAL A 69 1.13 10.40 6.87
C VAL A 69 -0.05 10.58 5.91
N VAL A 70 -0.53 9.50 5.37
CA VAL A 70 -1.65 9.50 4.44
C VAL A 70 -2.87 8.85 5.10
N LEU A 71 -3.97 9.60 5.16
CA LEU A 71 -5.24 9.13 5.69
C LEU A 71 -6.04 8.41 4.59
N ILE A 72 -6.46 7.19 4.90
CA ILE A 72 -7.25 6.33 4.03
C ILE A 72 -8.45 5.82 4.81
N GLY A 73 -9.59 5.71 4.17
CA GLY A 73 -10.80 5.19 4.82
C GLY A 73 -12.06 5.51 4.01
N PHE A 74 -13.13 4.83 4.36
CA PHE A 74 -14.45 5.03 3.73
C PHE A 74 -14.98 6.46 3.93
N PRO A 75 -15.95 6.89 3.13
CA PRO A 75 -16.66 8.13 3.39
C PRO A 75 -17.29 8.13 4.78
N SER A 76 -17.34 9.30 5.42
CA SER A 76 -18.00 9.52 6.71
C SER A 76 -17.39 8.75 7.91
N VAL A 77 -16.18 8.24 7.81
CA VAL A 77 -15.46 7.64 8.96
C VAL A 77 -14.83 8.68 9.89
N GLY A 78 -14.83 9.98 9.50
CA GLY A 78 -14.30 11.08 10.31
C GLY A 78 -12.88 11.55 9.95
N LYS A 79 -12.37 11.24 8.74
CA LYS A 79 -11.01 11.67 8.32
C LYS A 79 -10.81 13.17 8.38
N SER A 80 -11.69 13.93 7.77
CA SER A 80 -11.61 15.40 7.72
C SER A 80 -11.85 16.02 9.11
N THR A 81 -12.68 15.40 9.93
CA THR A 81 -12.89 15.81 11.34
C THR A 81 -11.61 15.59 12.14
N LEU A 82 -10.97 14.42 12.01
CA LEU A 82 -9.71 14.15 12.68
C LEU A 82 -8.65 15.16 12.25
N LEU A 83 -8.53 15.40 10.95
CA LEU A 83 -7.56 16.34 10.39
C LEU A 83 -7.75 17.74 11.00
N SER A 84 -8.97 18.27 11.03
CA SER A 84 -9.26 19.59 11.60
C SER A 84 -9.03 19.67 13.12
N THR A 85 -9.12 18.54 13.81
CA THR A 85 -8.97 18.51 15.29
C THR A 85 -7.50 18.44 15.71
N ILE A 86 -6.66 17.66 14.98
CA ILE A 86 -5.26 17.44 15.37
C ILE A 86 -4.25 18.34 14.64
N THR A 87 -4.70 19.14 13.66
CA THR A 87 -3.82 20.08 12.96
C THR A 87 -4.24 21.52 13.19
N GLU A 88 -3.26 22.40 13.34
CA GLU A 88 -3.48 23.85 13.34
C GLU A 88 -3.76 24.32 11.90
N THR A 89 -5.04 24.22 11.47
CA THR A 89 -5.42 24.38 10.07
C THR A 89 -5.40 25.82 9.54
N GLU A 90 -5.28 26.84 10.37
CA GLU A 90 -5.40 28.24 9.90
C GLU A 90 -4.20 28.78 9.14
N SER A 91 -3.00 28.26 9.34
CA SER A 91 -1.79 28.76 8.66
C SER A 91 -1.32 27.92 7.47
N ALA A 92 -1.80 26.70 7.32
CA ALA A 92 -1.31 25.77 6.28
C ALA A 92 -2.00 25.97 4.92
N THR A 93 -3.20 26.53 4.85
CA THR A 93 -3.94 26.78 3.60
C THR A 93 -3.26 27.78 2.69
N ALA A 94 -2.50 28.72 3.24
CA ALA A 94 -1.78 29.75 2.44
C ALA A 94 -0.53 29.23 1.70
N ALA A 95 0.03 28.08 2.11
CA ALA A 95 1.27 27.55 1.54
C ALA A 95 1.07 26.57 0.36
N TYR A 96 -0.16 26.19 0.05
CA TYR A 96 -0.46 25.12 -0.90
C TYR A 96 -1.33 25.55 -2.09
N GLU A 97 -1.13 26.78 -2.60
CA GLU A 97 -1.90 27.35 -3.72
C GLU A 97 -1.81 26.56 -5.05
N TYR A 98 -0.99 25.49 -5.13
CA TYR A 98 -0.76 24.77 -6.38
C TYR A 98 -1.21 23.30 -6.38
N THR A 99 -2.03 22.87 -5.43
CA THR A 99 -2.52 21.49 -5.43
C THR A 99 -3.81 21.37 -6.24
N THR A 100 -3.70 20.82 -7.44
CA THR A 100 -4.84 20.43 -8.29
C THR A 100 -5.61 19.23 -7.75
N LEU A 101 -5.14 18.62 -6.64
CA LEU A 101 -5.82 17.57 -5.91
C LEU A 101 -6.66 18.15 -4.79
N THR A 102 -7.87 17.62 -4.61
CA THR A 102 -8.71 17.87 -3.43
C THR A 102 -8.17 17.19 -2.15
N ALA A 103 -6.84 17.02 -2.02
CA ALA A 103 -6.24 16.57 -0.78
C ALA A 103 -6.10 17.77 0.14
N ILE A 104 -6.71 17.71 1.30
CA ILE A 104 -6.57 18.76 2.32
C ILE A 104 -5.31 18.42 3.12
N PRO A 105 -4.22 19.19 3.00
CA PRO A 105 -3.04 18.96 3.82
C PRO A 105 -3.23 19.59 5.19
N GLY A 106 -2.91 18.82 6.23
CA GLY A 106 -2.70 19.33 7.58
C GLY A 106 -1.25 19.18 7.98
N VAL A 107 -0.78 19.98 8.90
CA VAL A 107 0.54 19.85 9.52
C VAL A 107 0.35 19.62 11.01
N LEU A 108 0.88 18.51 11.48
CA LEU A 108 0.96 18.17 12.90
C LEU A 108 2.39 18.46 13.36
N GLU A 109 2.54 19.32 14.36
CA GLU A 109 3.82 19.54 15.04
C GLU A 109 3.85 18.73 16.34
N TYR A 110 4.79 17.80 16.42
CA TYR A 110 4.97 16.98 17.61
C TYR A 110 6.47 16.75 17.86
N GLU A 111 6.89 16.97 19.11
CA GLU A 111 8.28 16.75 19.54
C GLU A 111 9.33 17.44 18.63
N GLY A 112 9.01 18.61 18.06
CA GLY A 112 9.88 19.39 17.19
C GLY A 112 9.96 18.86 15.74
N ALA A 113 9.17 17.87 15.37
CA ALA A 113 9.04 17.42 14.00
C ALA A 113 7.72 17.90 13.39
N ARG A 114 7.77 18.22 12.09
CA ARG A 114 6.61 18.56 11.28
C ARG A 114 6.17 17.34 10.49
N ILE A 115 4.98 16.85 10.76
CA ILE A 115 4.36 15.70 10.11
C ILE A 115 3.26 16.20 9.20
N GLN A 116 3.40 15.96 7.91
CA GLN A 116 2.39 16.29 6.91
C GLN A 116 1.30 15.22 6.90
N LEU A 117 0.05 15.60 7.19
CA LEU A 117 -1.12 14.74 7.09
C LEU A 117 -1.86 15.03 5.79
N LEU A 118 -2.16 14.00 5.01
CA LEU A 118 -2.88 14.14 3.75
C LEU A 118 -4.16 13.31 3.79
N ASP A 119 -5.32 13.98 3.71
CA ASP A 119 -6.59 13.28 3.48
C ASP A 119 -6.70 12.95 1.99
N LEU A 120 -6.82 11.68 1.67
CA LEU A 120 -7.04 11.21 0.30
C LEU A 120 -8.49 10.75 0.13
N PRO A 121 -9.39 11.63 -0.34
CA PRO A 121 -10.76 11.25 -0.60
C PRO A 121 -10.86 10.33 -1.83
N GLY A 122 -11.67 9.29 -1.76
CA GLY A 122 -12.11 8.51 -2.91
C GLY A 122 -11.20 7.37 -3.40
N ILE A 123 -10.40 6.75 -2.51
CA ILE A 123 -9.56 5.59 -2.86
C ILE A 123 -10.36 4.32 -3.20
N ILE A 124 -11.58 4.18 -2.73
CA ILE A 124 -12.10 2.95 -2.15
C ILE A 124 -12.76 1.99 -3.13
N GLU A 125 -13.17 2.39 -4.31
CA GLU A 125 -13.78 1.42 -5.23
C GLU A 125 -13.21 1.55 -6.64
N GLY A 126 -12.46 0.52 -7.05
CA GLY A 126 -11.94 0.38 -8.42
C GLY A 126 -10.64 1.13 -8.71
N ALA A 127 -9.88 1.53 -7.71
CA ALA A 127 -8.53 2.10 -7.91
C ALA A 127 -7.61 1.12 -8.64
N ALA A 128 -7.65 -0.15 -8.26
CA ALA A 128 -6.93 -1.24 -8.92
C ALA A 128 -7.42 -1.52 -10.35
N GLN A 129 -8.66 -1.15 -10.66
CA GLN A 129 -9.27 -1.30 -11.99
C GLN A 129 -9.00 -0.07 -12.88
N GLY A 130 -8.25 0.92 -12.41
CA GLY A 130 -7.91 2.14 -13.15
C GLY A 130 -9.10 3.09 -13.37
N ARG A 131 -10.19 2.93 -12.60
CA ARG A 131 -11.36 3.81 -12.65
C ARG A 131 -11.12 5.08 -11.83
N GLY A 132 -11.55 6.21 -12.34
CA GLY A 132 -11.52 7.50 -11.66
C GLY A 132 -10.11 8.01 -11.32
N ARG A 133 -9.98 8.64 -10.15
CA ARG A 133 -8.74 9.25 -9.64
C ARG A 133 -7.79 8.26 -8.96
N GLY A 134 -8.08 6.95 -8.98
CA GLY A 134 -7.34 5.92 -8.26
C GLY A 134 -5.83 5.93 -8.51
N ARG A 135 -5.38 6.22 -9.75
CA ARG A 135 -3.94 6.31 -10.06
C ARG A 135 -3.24 7.44 -9.31
N GLN A 136 -3.90 8.58 -9.18
CA GLN A 136 -3.34 9.77 -8.54
C GLN A 136 -3.18 9.53 -7.04
N VAL A 137 -4.22 8.97 -6.45
CA VAL A 137 -4.23 8.61 -5.04
C VAL A 137 -3.16 7.56 -4.70
N VAL A 138 -3.02 6.54 -5.54
CA VAL A 138 -1.94 5.53 -5.42
C VAL A 138 -0.56 6.16 -5.51
N SER A 139 -0.37 7.14 -6.41
CA SER A 139 0.90 7.86 -6.54
C SER A 139 1.24 8.57 -5.23
N VAL A 140 0.30 9.29 -4.63
CA VAL A 140 0.50 9.98 -3.35
C VAL A 140 0.69 8.98 -2.20
N ALA A 141 -0.11 7.92 -2.13
CA ALA A 141 0.02 6.89 -1.10
C ALA A 141 1.40 6.18 -1.14
N LYS A 142 1.99 6.03 -2.32
CA LYS A 142 3.37 5.51 -2.47
C LYS A 142 4.45 6.44 -1.93
N THR A 143 4.17 7.72 -1.75
CA THR A 143 5.12 8.67 -1.14
C THR A 143 4.97 8.76 0.38
N ALA A 144 3.98 8.09 0.97
CA ALA A 144 3.75 8.06 2.41
C ALA A 144 4.89 7.35 3.15
N ASP A 145 5.19 7.86 4.34
CA ASP A 145 6.05 7.21 5.33
C ASP A 145 5.23 6.33 6.28
N LEU A 146 3.94 6.71 6.51
CA LEU A 146 2.96 5.96 7.28
C LEU A 146 1.58 6.06 6.61
N VAL A 147 0.85 4.97 6.55
CA VAL A 147 -0.57 4.96 6.19
C VAL A 147 -1.39 4.90 7.47
N MET A 148 -2.34 5.82 7.62
CA MET A 148 -3.34 5.80 8.67
C MET A 148 -4.67 5.37 8.08
N MET A 149 -5.11 4.16 8.43
CA MET A 149 -6.38 3.61 7.95
C MET A 149 -7.48 3.91 8.94
N MET A 150 -8.36 4.86 8.57
CA MET A 150 -9.50 5.25 9.40
C MET A 150 -10.68 4.29 9.17
N LEU A 151 -11.16 3.69 10.25
CA LEU A 151 -12.26 2.72 10.29
C LEU A 151 -13.36 3.22 11.21
N ASP A 152 -14.61 2.88 10.89
CA ASP A 152 -15.77 3.19 11.72
C ASP A 152 -16.04 2.00 12.66
N ALA A 153 -15.80 2.17 13.95
CA ALA A 153 -15.95 1.11 14.94
C ALA A 153 -17.40 0.59 15.04
N THR A 154 -18.39 1.40 14.67
CA THR A 154 -19.82 1.01 14.71
C THR A 154 -20.23 0.16 13.51
N LYS A 155 -19.37 0.00 12.50
CA LYS A 155 -19.67 -0.73 11.29
C LYS A 155 -18.98 -2.10 11.25
N SER A 156 -19.37 -2.89 10.24
CA SER A 156 -18.82 -4.23 10.03
C SER A 156 -17.29 -4.26 9.95
N ALA A 157 -16.69 -5.26 10.56
CA ALA A 157 -15.24 -5.56 10.49
C ALA A 157 -14.71 -5.80 9.06
N GLN A 158 -15.59 -5.90 8.07
CA GLN A 158 -15.20 -6.09 6.66
C GLN A 158 -14.52 -4.87 6.03
N GLN A 159 -14.62 -3.68 6.64
CA GLN A 159 -13.99 -2.48 6.12
C GLN A 159 -12.48 -2.62 5.97
N ARG A 160 -11.81 -3.12 7.00
CA ARG A 160 -10.36 -3.30 7.02
C ARG A 160 -9.85 -4.22 5.91
N PRO A 161 -10.32 -5.49 5.81
CA PRO A 161 -9.81 -6.40 4.76
C PRO A 161 -10.12 -5.91 3.35
N LEU A 162 -11.20 -5.15 3.14
CA LEU A 162 -11.51 -4.58 1.83
C LEU A 162 -10.49 -3.49 1.45
N LEU A 163 -10.16 -2.58 2.35
CA LEU A 163 -9.16 -1.53 2.13
C LEU A 163 -7.74 -2.10 1.98
N GLU A 164 -7.37 -3.08 2.81
CA GLU A 164 -6.10 -3.78 2.70
C GLU A 164 -5.95 -4.42 1.32
N LYS A 165 -6.99 -5.09 0.83
CA LYS A 165 -7.00 -5.71 -0.50
C LYS A 165 -6.85 -4.69 -1.62
N GLU A 166 -7.56 -3.56 -1.57
CA GLU A 166 -7.43 -2.50 -2.59
C GLU A 166 -6.01 -1.93 -2.63
N LEU A 167 -5.38 -1.72 -1.47
CA LEU A 167 -4.00 -1.24 -1.38
C LEU A 167 -3.00 -2.30 -1.86
N ASP A 168 -3.23 -3.56 -1.53
CA ASP A 168 -2.43 -4.69 -1.99
C ASP A 168 -2.47 -4.81 -3.53
N ASP A 169 -3.65 -4.67 -4.11
CA ASP A 169 -3.87 -4.73 -5.55
C ASP A 169 -3.15 -3.61 -6.33
N VAL A 170 -3.01 -2.43 -5.74
CA VAL A 170 -2.25 -1.31 -6.34
C VAL A 170 -0.75 -1.35 -6.02
N GLY A 171 -0.32 -2.32 -5.20
CA GLY A 171 1.08 -2.59 -4.89
C GLY A 171 1.64 -1.84 -3.69
N ILE A 172 0.79 -1.54 -2.72
CA ILE A 172 1.19 -1.05 -1.40
C ILE A 172 1.05 -2.21 -0.42
N ARG A 173 2.14 -2.56 0.26
CA ARG A 173 2.22 -3.63 1.25
C ARG A 173 2.20 -3.02 2.63
N LEU A 174 1.13 -3.28 3.39
CA LEU A 174 0.94 -2.72 4.73
C LEU A 174 1.54 -3.65 5.78
N ASN A 175 2.30 -3.09 6.72
CA ASN A 175 2.87 -3.81 7.86
C ASN A 175 3.64 -5.08 7.47
N GLN A 176 4.27 -5.07 6.29
CA GLN A 176 5.09 -6.17 5.78
C GLN A 176 6.52 -5.71 5.57
N THR A 177 7.46 -6.61 5.77
CA THR A 177 8.87 -6.38 5.46
C THR A 177 9.16 -6.68 3.99
N LYS A 178 10.05 -5.90 3.41
CA LYS A 178 10.50 -6.16 2.04
C LYS A 178 11.28 -7.48 1.99
N PRO A 179 10.96 -8.39 1.04
CA PRO A 179 11.66 -9.66 0.91
C PRO A 179 13.16 -9.49 0.63
N ASP A 180 14.01 -10.25 1.34
CA ASP A 180 15.46 -10.26 1.12
C ASP A 180 15.82 -11.18 -0.06
N VAL A 181 15.49 -10.70 -1.24
CA VAL A 181 15.79 -11.33 -2.52
C VAL A 181 16.47 -10.33 -3.44
N VAL A 182 17.60 -10.70 -3.97
CA VAL A 182 18.35 -9.89 -4.94
C VAL A 182 18.18 -10.49 -6.33
N LEU A 183 17.65 -9.71 -7.27
CA LEU A 183 17.52 -10.09 -8.67
C LEU A 183 18.40 -9.17 -9.52
N LYS A 184 19.39 -9.76 -10.23
CA LYS A 184 20.29 -9.05 -11.15
C LYS A 184 20.07 -9.57 -12.55
N LYS A 185 19.59 -8.73 -13.47
CA LYS A 185 19.49 -9.06 -14.90
C LYS A 185 20.88 -9.07 -15.53
N LYS A 186 21.13 -10.04 -16.41
CA LYS A 186 22.37 -10.21 -17.16
C LYS A 186 22.12 -10.18 -18.66
N SER A 187 23.17 -9.99 -19.44
CA SER A 187 23.11 -10.08 -20.90
C SER A 187 23.13 -11.54 -21.42
N GLY A 188 23.72 -12.46 -20.67
CA GLY A 188 23.83 -13.87 -21.01
C GLY A 188 23.99 -14.77 -19.78
N GLY A 189 24.12 -16.10 -19.97
CA GLY A 189 24.42 -17.05 -18.89
C GLY A 189 23.20 -17.76 -18.29
N GLY A 190 21.97 -17.52 -18.80
CA GLY A 190 20.77 -18.19 -18.32
C GLY A 190 20.29 -17.70 -16.93
N ILE A 191 19.35 -18.44 -16.36
CA ILE A 191 18.79 -18.16 -15.03
C ILE A 191 19.56 -18.98 -14.00
N VAL A 192 20.23 -18.29 -13.08
CA VAL A 192 20.93 -18.90 -11.94
C VAL A 192 20.16 -18.54 -10.67
N VAL A 193 19.74 -19.55 -9.90
CA VAL A 193 19.07 -19.36 -8.62
C VAL A 193 20.00 -19.85 -7.53
N THR A 194 20.38 -18.96 -6.61
CA THR A 194 21.25 -19.25 -5.47
C THR A 194 20.46 -19.03 -4.19
N LYS A 195 20.60 -19.94 -3.24
CA LYS A 195 19.99 -19.86 -1.91
C LYS A 195 21.05 -19.57 -0.86
N ALA A 196 20.68 -18.86 0.20
CA ALA A 196 21.55 -18.75 1.36
C ALA A 196 21.83 -20.11 1.96
N MET A 197 23.01 -20.24 2.59
CA MET A 197 23.44 -21.51 3.21
C MET A 197 22.44 -21.94 4.29
N GLY A 198 21.97 -23.18 4.21
CA GLY A 198 20.97 -23.72 5.15
C GLY A 198 19.51 -23.35 4.86
N LEU A 199 19.23 -22.53 3.86
CA LEU A 199 17.86 -22.14 3.53
C LEU A 199 17.12 -23.24 2.75
N THR A 200 15.98 -23.69 3.31
CA THR A 200 15.00 -24.54 2.62
C THR A 200 13.83 -23.70 2.15
N LEU A 201 13.52 -23.73 0.86
CA LEU A 201 12.33 -23.07 0.32
C LEU A 201 11.13 -24.02 0.52
N THR A 202 10.15 -23.59 1.33
CA THR A 202 8.93 -24.35 1.61
C THR A 202 7.71 -23.82 0.86
N LYS A 203 7.73 -22.52 0.51
CA LYS A 203 6.59 -21.79 -0.07
C LYS A 203 6.69 -21.57 -1.57
N ILE A 204 7.87 -21.77 -2.17
CA ILE A 204 8.11 -21.61 -3.60
C ILE A 204 9.20 -22.55 -4.08
N ASP A 205 8.99 -23.16 -5.23
CA ASP A 205 9.98 -24.05 -5.87
C ASP A 205 10.86 -23.27 -6.86
N GLU A 206 12.10 -23.73 -7.05
CA GLU A 206 13.01 -23.18 -8.05
C GLU A 206 12.44 -23.27 -9.48
N LYS A 207 11.69 -24.35 -9.77
CA LYS A 207 10.97 -24.52 -11.04
C LYS A 207 9.93 -23.43 -11.26
N MET A 208 9.20 -23.06 -10.21
CA MET A 208 8.22 -21.96 -10.21
C MET A 208 8.91 -20.62 -10.49
N ILE A 209 10.03 -20.34 -9.81
CA ILE A 209 10.83 -19.12 -10.02
C ILE A 209 11.25 -18.98 -11.48
N ARG A 210 11.78 -20.03 -12.06
CA ARG A 210 12.21 -20.05 -13.48
C ARG A 210 11.02 -19.79 -14.42
N SER A 211 9.88 -20.42 -14.17
CA SER A 211 8.69 -20.26 -15.00
C SER A 211 8.10 -18.85 -14.93
N ILE A 212 8.09 -18.24 -13.73
CA ILE A 212 7.65 -16.85 -13.56
C ILE A 212 8.59 -15.92 -14.34
N LEU A 213 9.91 -16.08 -14.22
CA LEU A 213 10.89 -15.27 -14.94
C LEU A 213 10.72 -15.37 -16.45
N GLN A 214 10.51 -16.58 -16.98
CA GLN A 214 10.23 -16.80 -18.39
C GLN A 214 8.94 -16.11 -18.85
N GLY A 215 7.86 -16.15 -18.02
CA GLY A 215 6.60 -15.44 -18.27
C GLY A 215 6.77 -13.92 -18.37
N TYR A 216 7.78 -13.38 -17.68
CA TYR A 216 8.17 -11.97 -17.79
C TYR A 216 9.23 -11.70 -18.87
N LYS A 217 9.58 -12.70 -19.70
CA LYS A 217 10.61 -12.64 -20.77
C LYS A 217 12.01 -12.32 -20.22
N ILE A 218 12.31 -12.77 -19.02
CA ILE A 218 13.63 -12.67 -18.41
C ILE A 218 14.29 -14.05 -18.54
N HIS A 219 15.27 -14.15 -19.43
CA HIS A 219 15.96 -15.42 -19.73
C HIS A 219 17.35 -15.49 -19.11
N ASN A 220 17.92 -14.34 -18.72
CA ASN A 220 19.26 -14.26 -18.15
C ASN A 220 19.23 -13.40 -16.89
N CYS A 221 19.42 -14.02 -15.74
CA CYS A 221 19.48 -13.31 -14.45
C CYS A 221 20.08 -14.19 -13.35
N ASP A 222 20.62 -13.52 -12.33
CA ASP A 222 20.93 -14.13 -11.04
C ASP A 222 19.86 -13.77 -10.03
N VAL A 223 19.36 -14.77 -9.34
CA VAL A 223 18.42 -14.64 -8.23
C VAL A 223 19.10 -15.18 -6.98
N MET A 224 19.35 -14.33 -6.00
CA MET A 224 19.85 -14.73 -4.68
C MET A 224 18.71 -14.61 -3.65
N ILE A 225 18.37 -15.71 -3.01
CA ILE A 225 17.27 -15.80 -2.04
C ILE A 225 17.89 -16.05 -0.66
N ARG A 226 17.56 -15.19 0.30
CA ARG A 226 18.10 -15.25 1.67
C ARG A 226 17.06 -15.62 2.72
N GLU A 227 15.78 -15.67 2.36
CA GLU A 227 14.69 -16.08 3.26
C GLU A 227 13.64 -16.92 2.52
N ASP A 228 12.79 -17.63 3.26
CA ASP A 228 11.71 -18.44 2.66
C ASP A 228 10.54 -17.56 2.24
N ILE A 229 10.46 -17.26 0.95
CA ILE A 229 9.52 -16.34 0.32
C ILE A 229 8.33 -17.04 -0.32
N THR A 230 7.21 -16.31 -0.39
CA THR A 230 6.03 -16.73 -1.16
C THR A 230 6.15 -16.34 -2.64
N VAL A 231 5.28 -16.92 -3.47
CA VAL A 231 5.17 -16.58 -4.90
C VAL A 231 4.88 -15.08 -5.08
N ASP A 232 3.98 -14.51 -4.26
CA ASP A 232 3.60 -13.11 -4.34
C ASP A 232 4.77 -12.18 -3.97
N GLN A 233 5.54 -12.52 -2.94
CA GLN A 233 6.76 -11.79 -2.56
C GLN A 233 7.82 -11.84 -3.68
N PHE A 234 7.98 -12.97 -4.35
CA PHE A 234 8.89 -13.07 -5.49
C PHE A 234 8.43 -12.20 -6.66
N ILE A 235 7.12 -12.18 -6.96
CA ILE A 235 6.54 -11.31 -7.98
C ILE A 235 6.76 -9.84 -7.63
N ASP A 236 6.64 -9.46 -6.37
CA ASP A 236 6.87 -8.10 -5.90
C ASP A 236 8.32 -7.63 -6.13
N VAL A 237 9.29 -8.50 -5.85
CA VAL A 237 10.72 -8.24 -6.15
C VAL A 237 10.94 -8.10 -7.65
N LEU A 238 10.32 -8.97 -8.45
CA LEU A 238 10.44 -8.97 -9.91
C LEU A 238 9.90 -7.69 -10.56
N LEU A 239 8.77 -7.19 -10.06
CA LEU A 239 8.15 -5.96 -10.53
C LEU A 239 8.92 -4.71 -10.08
N GLY A 240 9.49 -4.72 -8.87
CA GLY A 240 10.32 -3.64 -8.32
C GLY A 240 9.57 -2.32 -8.05
N ASN A 241 8.26 -2.30 -8.17
CA ASN A 241 7.42 -1.09 -8.03
C ASN A 241 6.52 -1.13 -6.79
N ARG A 242 6.75 -2.10 -5.92
CA ARG A 242 5.99 -2.25 -4.67
C ARG A 242 6.55 -1.35 -3.58
N LYS A 243 5.65 -0.77 -2.79
CA LYS A 243 6.00 0.04 -1.64
C LYS A 243 5.56 -0.67 -0.36
N TYR A 244 6.49 -0.85 0.56
CA TYR A 244 6.26 -1.39 1.89
C TYR A 244 6.15 -0.21 2.85
N VAL A 245 5.02 -0.08 3.53
CA VAL A 245 4.70 1.07 4.39
C VAL A 245 4.07 0.56 5.69
N PRO A 246 4.47 1.08 6.85
CA PRO A 246 3.74 0.83 8.09
C PRO A 246 2.33 1.38 8.00
N CYS A 247 1.39 0.73 8.66
CA CYS A 247 -0.02 1.14 8.69
C CYS A 247 -0.54 1.11 10.12
N LEU A 248 -1.14 2.22 10.55
CA LEU A 248 -1.86 2.34 11.81
C LEU A 248 -3.37 2.27 11.52
N TYR A 249 -4.05 1.31 12.15
CA TYR A 249 -5.50 1.14 12.06
C TYR A 249 -6.17 1.97 13.13
N VAL A 250 -6.93 2.98 12.74
CA VAL A 250 -7.58 3.91 13.66
C VAL A 250 -9.08 3.69 13.64
N TYR A 251 -9.61 3.11 14.71
CA TYR A 251 -11.03 2.89 14.90
C TYR A 251 -11.66 4.13 15.55
N ASN A 252 -12.45 4.86 14.78
CA ASN A 252 -13.15 6.06 15.23
C ASN A 252 -14.60 5.75 15.63
N LYS A 253 -15.21 6.65 16.38
CA LYS A 253 -16.60 6.56 16.91
C LYS A 253 -16.77 5.47 17.95
N ILE A 254 -15.77 5.32 18.83
CA ILE A 254 -15.85 4.34 19.93
C ILE A 254 -16.95 4.66 20.94
N ASP A 255 -17.47 5.87 20.94
CA ASP A 255 -18.64 6.29 21.69
C ASP A 255 -19.92 5.51 21.34
N GLY A 256 -19.95 4.84 20.19
CA GLY A 256 -21.09 4.04 19.72
C GLY A 256 -20.96 2.54 19.93
N ILE A 257 -19.90 2.03 20.59
CA ILE A 257 -19.66 0.60 20.82
C ILE A 257 -19.55 0.26 22.29
N SER A 258 -19.62 -1.05 22.63
CA SER A 258 -19.44 -1.49 24.01
C SER A 258 -17.96 -1.43 24.45
N MET A 259 -17.73 -1.44 25.77
CA MET A 259 -16.38 -1.43 26.34
C MET A 259 -15.60 -2.68 25.96
N GLU A 260 -16.25 -3.85 25.90
CA GLU A 260 -15.63 -5.12 25.52
C GLU A 260 -15.16 -5.09 24.05
N GLU A 261 -15.98 -4.51 23.17
CA GLU A 261 -15.60 -4.38 21.74
C GLU A 261 -14.48 -3.34 21.57
N MET A 262 -14.52 -2.25 22.31
CA MET A 262 -13.46 -1.26 22.32
C MET A 262 -12.13 -1.86 22.79
N ASP A 263 -12.15 -2.65 23.86
CA ASP A 263 -10.95 -3.32 24.38
C ASP A 263 -10.41 -4.34 23.38
N ARG A 264 -11.29 -5.09 22.73
CA ARG A 264 -10.90 -6.02 21.64
C ARG A 264 -10.18 -5.30 20.50
N LEU A 265 -10.72 -4.17 20.02
CA LEU A 265 -10.13 -3.38 18.93
C LEU A 265 -8.82 -2.72 19.34
N ALA A 266 -8.72 -2.25 20.59
CA ALA A 266 -7.51 -1.62 21.13
C ALA A 266 -6.33 -2.62 21.21
N ASN A 267 -6.63 -3.91 21.46
CA ASN A 267 -5.63 -4.98 21.55
C ASN A 267 -5.22 -5.57 20.19
N GLU A 268 -5.83 -5.15 19.08
CA GLU A 268 -5.35 -5.56 17.75
C GLU A 268 -3.97 -4.95 17.45
N PRO A 269 -3.09 -5.65 16.73
CA PRO A 269 -1.78 -5.12 16.38
C PRO A 269 -1.89 -3.88 15.49
N HIS A 270 -1.04 -2.88 15.75
CA HIS A 270 -1.00 -1.61 15.02
C HIS A 270 -2.34 -0.86 15.03
N SER A 271 -3.10 -0.95 16.12
CA SER A 271 -4.40 -0.28 16.24
C SER A 271 -4.40 0.85 17.26
N ALA A 272 -5.30 1.80 17.06
CA ALA A 272 -5.66 2.84 18.00
C ALA A 272 -7.18 3.06 17.95
N VAL A 273 -7.77 3.31 19.09
CA VAL A 273 -9.22 3.55 19.25
C VAL A 273 -9.46 4.98 19.70
N ILE A 274 -10.32 5.72 18.99
CA ILE A 274 -10.56 7.15 19.21
C ILE A 274 -12.03 7.52 19.10
N SER A 275 -12.39 8.68 19.64
CA SER A 275 -13.61 9.39 19.26
C SER A 275 -13.27 10.85 18.92
N CYS A 276 -13.38 11.21 17.65
CA CYS A 276 -13.20 12.60 17.23
C CYS A 276 -14.30 13.51 17.78
N ASN A 277 -15.53 13.01 17.96
CA ASN A 277 -16.64 13.80 18.46
C ASN A 277 -16.48 14.19 19.93
N LEU A 278 -15.92 13.28 20.72
CA LEU A 278 -15.72 13.48 22.17
C LEU A 278 -14.28 13.84 22.52
N ASN A 279 -13.41 14.01 21.53
CA ASN A 279 -11.96 14.28 21.70
C ASN A 279 -11.28 13.23 22.61
N LEU A 280 -11.66 11.94 22.47
CA LEU A 280 -11.08 10.86 23.26
C LEU A 280 -9.88 10.22 22.56
N ASN A 281 -8.82 9.97 23.31
CA ASN A 281 -7.58 9.30 22.89
C ASN A 281 -6.82 9.96 21.72
N LEU A 282 -7.04 11.26 21.46
CA LEU A 282 -6.36 11.95 20.36
C LEU A 282 -4.88 12.16 20.67
N ASP A 283 -4.52 12.49 21.91
CA ASP A 283 -3.11 12.64 22.32
C ASP A 283 -2.36 11.30 22.18
N TYR A 284 -2.98 10.21 22.63
CA TYR A 284 -2.45 8.86 22.44
C TYR A 284 -2.29 8.49 20.95
N LEU A 285 -3.23 8.91 20.10
CA LEU A 285 -3.10 8.70 18.65
C LEU A 285 -1.86 9.42 18.10
N VAL A 286 -1.61 10.66 18.51
CA VAL A 286 -0.42 11.44 18.09
C VAL A 286 0.87 10.74 18.53
N GLU A 287 0.93 10.24 19.77
CA GLU A 287 2.05 9.45 20.27
C GLU A 287 2.25 8.17 19.44
N ARG A 288 1.18 7.44 19.13
CA ARG A 288 1.23 6.24 18.28
C ARG A 288 1.71 6.54 16.85
N ILE A 289 1.29 7.66 16.25
CA ILE A 289 1.80 8.11 14.95
C ILE A 289 3.30 8.33 15.02
N TRP A 290 3.78 8.96 16.07
CA TRP A 290 5.20 9.19 16.28
C TRP A 290 6.00 7.90 16.39
N ASP A 291 5.53 6.94 17.18
CA ASP A 291 6.17 5.64 17.37
C ASP A 291 6.25 4.84 16.05
N GLU A 292 5.14 4.78 15.29
CA GLU A 292 5.08 4.04 14.03
C GLU A 292 5.93 4.68 12.92
N LEU A 293 6.12 6.00 12.95
CA LEU A 293 7.01 6.71 12.04
C LEU A 293 8.49 6.41 12.30
N ASN A 294 8.85 6.01 13.53
CA ASN A 294 10.20 5.66 13.95
C ASN A 294 11.26 6.68 13.48
N LEU A 295 10.99 7.96 13.75
CA LEU A 295 11.86 9.05 13.32
C LEU A 295 13.15 9.10 14.16
N ASN A 296 14.30 9.11 13.50
CA ASN A 296 15.59 9.23 14.14
C ASN A 296 15.98 10.70 14.30
N ARG A 297 16.28 11.12 15.54
CA ARG A 297 16.84 12.44 15.83
C ARG A 297 18.36 12.38 15.72
N VAL A 298 18.92 13.26 14.91
CA VAL A 298 20.37 13.44 14.79
C VAL A 298 20.71 14.81 15.31
N TYR A 299 21.51 14.85 16.38
CA TYR A 299 22.03 16.09 16.94
C TYR A 299 23.41 16.35 16.34
N THR A 300 23.57 17.48 15.64
CA THR A 300 24.87 17.95 15.15
C THR A 300 25.42 18.99 16.12
N LYS A 301 26.73 18.93 16.41
CA LYS A 301 27.42 19.96 17.17
C LYS A 301 27.73 21.16 16.27
#